data_abd5390ee8c8214eb4215d9f6949586a
#
_entry.id   abd5390ee8c8214eb4215d9f6949586a
#
_cell.length_a   1.000
_cell.length_b   1.000
_cell.length_c   1.000
_cell.angle_alpha   90.00
_cell.angle_beta   90.00
_cell.angle_gamma   90.00
#
_symmetry.space_group_name_H-M   'P 1'
#
loop_
_entity.id
_entity.type
_entity.pdbx_description
1 polymer ?
#
loop_
_entity_poly.entity_id
_entity_poly.type
_entity_poly.pdbx_seq_one_letter_code
_entity_poly.pdbx_strand_id
1 'polypeptide(L)'
;MTQDTPDTDLFRRAMSRFATGVTVLTTRIGDLDHAMTASALTSVSLEPMLLLVCVEREGRFHDAVVDAGVWGISVLSTKDRPGADWLATRGRPLHAQLDHIPHYRGPQTGVALLDDALSTFECRTTQIHPAGDHSIVVGEVVSVTTAAHPGEALLYYRERYETLA
;
A
#
# COMPACT_ATOMS: atom_id res chain seq x y z
N MET A 1 -11.41 -33.52 21.12
CA MET A 1 -10.82 -32.18 21.36
C MET A 1 -11.27 -31.29 20.24
N THR A 2 -12.30 -30.49 20.46
CA THR A 2 -12.71 -29.43 19.53
C THR A 2 -11.60 -28.42 19.50
N GLN A 3 -10.91 -28.27 18.37
CA GLN A 3 -10.00 -27.12 18.17
C GLN A 3 -10.91 -25.90 18.16
N ASP A 4 -10.85 -25.09 19.22
CA ASP A 4 -11.46 -23.77 19.22
C ASP A 4 -10.85 -22.98 18.07
N THR A 5 -11.65 -22.68 17.05
CA THR A 5 -11.26 -21.81 15.95
C THR A 5 -10.92 -20.42 16.57
N PRO A 6 -9.75 -19.85 16.29
CA PRO A 6 -9.41 -18.55 16.83
C PRO A 6 -10.49 -17.51 16.50
N ASP A 7 -10.86 -16.72 17.50
CA ASP A 7 -11.80 -15.61 17.35
C ASP A 7 -11.19 -14.51 16.47
N THR A 8 -11.88 -14.14 15.40
CA THR A 8 -11.46 -13.11 14.44
C THR A 8 -11.20 -11.75 15.12
N ASP A 9 -12.02 -11.39 16.12
CA ASP A 9 -11.85 -10.13 16.84
C ASP A 9 -10.61 -10.15 17.74
N LEU A 10 -10.33 -11.31 18.35
CA LEU A 10 -9.07 -11.49 19.10
C LEU A 10 -7.86 -11.40 18.16
N PHE A 11 -7.94 -12.01 16.98
CA PHE A 11 -6.89 -11.92 15.98
C PHE A 11 -6.64 -10.46 15.55
N ARG A 12 -7.67 -9.69 15.22
CA ARG A 12 -7.56 -8.27 14.87
C ARG A 12 -6.93 -7.45 16.00
N ARG A 13 -7.38 -7.64 17.25
CA ARG A 13 -6.79 -6.97 18.42
C ARG A 13 -5.32 -7.34 18.64
N ALA A 14 -4.95 -8.59 18.40
CA ALA A 14 -3.56 -9.00 18.49
C ALA A 14 -2.71 -8.35 17.41
N MET A 15 -3.17 -8.39 16.15
CA MET A 15 -2.47 -7.77 15.01
C MET A 15 -2.39 -6.25 15.12
N SER A 16 -3.36 -5.58 15.74
CA SER A 16 -3.30 -4.13 15.96
C SER A 16 -2.13 -3.69 16.85
N ARG A 17 -1.53 -4.63 17.62
CA ARG A 17 -0.34 -4.39 18.45
C ARG A 17 0.98 -4.53 17.68
N PHE A 18 0.93 -4.94 16.43
CA PHE A 18 2.07 -4.97 15.54
C PHE A 18 2.15 -3.63 14.81
N ALA A 19 3.03 -2.75 15.30
CA ALA A 19 3.22 -1.44 14.68
C ALA A 19 3.82 -1.59 13.28
N THR A 20 3.24 -0.89 12.30
CA THR A 20 3.71 -0.88 10.92
C THR A 20 3.94 0.54 10.43
N GLY A 21 4.71 0.68 9.36
CA GLY A 21 4.63 1.87 8.52
C GLY A 21 3.26 1.93 7.81
N VAL A 22 2.98 3.08 7.23
CA VAL A 22 1.78 3.30 6.39
C VAL A 22 2.24 3.59 4.97
N THR A 23 1.58 2.97 4.00
CA THR A 23 1.88 3.18 2.58
C THR A 23 0.61 3.52 1.81
N VAL A 24 0.78 4.21 0.70
CA VAL A 24 -0.22 4.27 -0.37
C VAL A 24 0.26 3.40 -1.52
N LEU A 25 -0.61 2.49 -1.93
CA LEU A 25 -0.45 1.70 -3.14
C LEU A 25 -1.21 2.39 -4.27
N THR A 26 -0.61 2.41 -5.44
CA THR A 26 -1.25 2.96 -6.65
C THR A 26 -1.08 2.02 -7.82
N THR A 27 -2.05 2.02 -8.72
CA THR A 27 -1.95 1.40 -10.04
C THR A 27 -2.80 2.18 -11.02
N ARG A 28 -2.68 1.90 -12.32
CA ARG A 28 -3.38 2.66 -13.35
C ARG A 28 -3.91 1.75 -14.44
N ILE A 29 -5.19 1.91 -14.77
CA ILE A 29 -5.85 1.28 -15.91
C ILE A 29 -6.32 2.38 -16.87
N GLY A 30 -5.74 2.43 -18.06
CA GLY A 30 -5.98 3.51 -19.00
C GLY A 30 -5.63 4.87 -18.38
N ASP A 31 -6.61 5.75 -18.28
CA ASP A 31 -6.44 7.08 -17.66
C ASP A 31 -6.91 7.15 -16.20
N LEU A 32 -7.35 6.04 -15.64
CA LEU A 32 -7.89 5.98 -14.29
C LEU A 32 -6.86 5.47 -13.28
N ASP A 33 -6.55 6.31 -12.30
CA ASP A 33 -5.73 5.93 -11.16
C ASP A 33 -6.57 5.20 -10.10
N HIS A 34 -6.04 4.09 -9.60
CA HIS A 34 -6.54 3.38 -8.44
C HIS A 34 -5.53 3.53 -7.31
N ALA A 35 -6.01 3.83 -6.13
CA ALA A 35 -5.15 4.00 -4.96
C ALA A 35 -5.80 3.43 -3.70
N MET A 36 -4.98 2.98 -2.76
CA MET A 36 -5.44 2.55 -1.44
C MET A 36 -4.33 2.73 -0.40
N THR A 37 -4.73 2.97 0.84
CA THR A 37 -3.82 2.93 1.98
C THR A 37 -3.64 1.48 2.43
N ALA A 38 -2.40 1.08 2.67
CA ALA A 38 -2.06 -0.25 3.13
C ALA A 38 -0.91 -0.23 4.16
N SER A 39 -0.97 -1.14 5.11
CA SER A 39 0.12 -1.45 6.04
C SER A 39 0.81 -2.78 5.76
N ALA A 40 0.24 -3.60 4.88
CA ALA A 40 0.71 -4.95 4.56
C ALA A 40 1.77 -4.94 3.46
N LEU A 41 2.87 -4.24 3.68
CA LEU A 41 4.05 -4.19 2.82
C LEU A 41 5.20 -4.96 3.46
N THR A 42 5.90 -5.77 2.67
CA THR A 42 7.09 -6.50 3.13
C THR A 42 8.19 -6.50 2.07
N SER A 43 9.42 -6.22 2.50
CA SER A 43 10.62 -6.51 1.71
C SER A 43 10.85 -8.02 1.66
N VAL A 44 11.03 -8.57 0.45
CA VAL A 44 11.13 -10.03 0.23
C VAL A 44 12.55 -10.45 -0.12
N SER A 45 13.20 -9.77 -1.06
CA SER A 45 14.50 -10.16 -1.61
C SER A 45 15.28 -8.94 -2.07
N LEU A 46 16.59 -9.07 -2.06
CA LEU A 46 17.51 -8.06 -2.61
C LEU A 46 18.03 -8.44 -3.99
N GLU A 47 18.00 -9.72 -4.36
CA GLU A 47 18.47 -10.21 -5.67
C GLU A 47 17.57 -11.36 -6.18
N PRO A 48 16.64 -11.05 -7.10
CA PRO A 48 16.22 -9.71 -7.51
C PRO A 48 15.57 -8.93 -6.36
N MET A 49 15.46 -7.60 -6.50
CA MET A 49 14.77 -6.76 -5.51
C MET A 49 13.27 -7.00 -5.59
N LEU A 50 12.71 -7.62 -4.57
CA LEU A 50 11.28 -7.96 -4.50
C LEU A 50 10.61 -7.33 -3.27
N LEU A 51 9.41 -6.84 -3.50
CA LEU A 51 8.45 -6.44 -2.47
C LEU A 51 7.18 -7.27 -2.59
N LEU A 52 6.43 -7.41 -1.51
CA LEU A 52 5.07 -7.94 -1.55
C LEU A 52 4.10 -7.01 -0.83
N VAL A 53 2.85 -7.06 -1.28
CA VAL A 53 1.71 -6.43 -0.62
C VAL A 53 0.55 -7.44 -0.54
N CYS A 54 -0.27 -7.33 0.52
CA CYS A 54 -1.51 -8.10 0.62
C CYS A 54 -2.68 -7.20 0.26
N VAL A 55 -3.52 -7.63 -0.69
CA VAL A 55 -4.64 -6.85 -1.21
C VAL A 55 -5.93 -7.66 -1.08
N GLU A 56 -6.96 -7.06 -0.47
CA GLU A 56 -8.29 -7.66 -0.29
C GLU A 56 -8.93 -7.94 -1.65
N ARG A 57 -9.35 -9.19 -1.88
CA ARG A 57 -9.87 -9.65 -3.18
C ARG A 57 -11.18 -9.01 -3.60
N GLU A 58 -12.04 -8.63 -2.65
CA GLU A 58 -13.29 -7.93 -2.92
C GLU A 58 -13.10 -6.42 -3.15
N GLY A 59 -11.87 -5.91 -2.92
CA GLY A 59 -11.53 -4.51 -3.12
C GLY A 59 -11.34 -4.15 -4.59
N ARG A 60 -11.82 -2.98 -5.01
CA ARG A 60 -11.64 -2.47 -6.39
C ARG A 60 -10.17 -2.35 -6.82
N PHE A 61 -9.27 -2.12 -5.87
CA PHE A 61 -7.84 -2.04 -6.13
C PHE A 61 -7.26 -3.40 -6.57
N HIS A 62 -7.82 -4.50 -6.07
CA HIS A 62 -7.35 -5.85 -6.39
C HIS A 62 -7.41 -6.12 -7.89
N ASP A 63 -8.57 -5.97 -8.49
CA ASP A 63 -8.74 -6.24 -9.93
C ASP A 63 -7.85 -5.29 -10.76
N ALA A 64 -7.78 -4.03 -10.36
CA ALA A 64 -6.94 -3.05 -11.05
C ALA A 64 -5.45 -3.41 -11.02
N VAL A 65 -4.90 -3.82 -9.86
CA VAL A 65 -3.47 -4.18 -9.76
C VAL A 65 -3.14 -5.47 -10.48
N VAL A 66 -4.08 -6.42 -10.51
CA VAL A 66 -3.93 -7.67 -11.26
C VAL A 66 -3.91 -7.39 -12.75
N ASP A 67 -4.85 -6.60 -13.25
CA ASP A 67 -4.98 -6.29 -14.68
C ASP A 67 -3.83 -5.41 -15.19
N ALA A 68 -3.41 -4.43 -14.40
CA ALA A 68 -2.32 -3.53 -14.78
C ALA A 68 -0.94 -4.21 -14.78
N GLY A 69 -0.70 -5.15 -13.88
CA GLY A 69 0.59 -5.81 -13.73
C GLY A 69 1.73 -4.88 -13.28
N VAL A 70 1.44 -3.62 -12.97
CA VAL A 70 2.37 -2.61 -12.45
C VAL A 70 1.73 -1.85 -11.31
N TRP A 71 2.52 -1.45 -10.34
CA TRP A 71 2.03 -0.71 -9.18
C TRP A 71 3.12 0.13 -8.52
N GLY A 72 2.68 1.20 -7.87
CA GLY A 72 3.52 2.09 -7.10
C GLY A 72 3.30 1.95 -5.61
N ILE A 73 4.33 2.29 -4.85
CA ILE A 73 4.29 2.38 -3.40
C ILE A 73 4.84 3.75 -3.00
N SER A 74 4.13 4.41 -2.11
CA SER A 74 4.61 5.61 -1.42
C SER A 74 4.62 5.31 0.08
N VAL A 75 5.80 5.31 0.70
CA VAL A 75 5.96 5.17 2.16
C VAL A 75 5.70 6.53 2.79
N LEU A 76 4.71 6.61 3.66
CA LEU A 76 4.14 7.89 4.08
C LEU A 76 4.90 8.56 5.21
N SER A 77 5.00 9.88 5.09
CA SER A 77 5.34 10.78 6.19
C SER A 77 4.09 11.21 6.97
N THR A 78 4.28 11.87 8.10
CA THR A 78 3.17 12.45 8.88
C THR A 78 2.38 13.51 8.12
N LYS A 79 2.97 14.16 7.12
CA LYS A 79 2.30 15.12 6.23
C LYS A 79 1.24 14.48 5.34
N ASP A 80 1.44 13.21 4.99
CA ASP A 80 0.54 12.46 4.11
C ASP A 80 -0.70 11.92 4.82
N ARG A 81 -0.82 12.12 6.14
CA ARG A 81 -1.94 11.59 6.94
C ARG A 81 -3.32 11.90 6.37
N PRO A 82 -3.63 13.14 5.89
CA PRO A 82 -4.94 13.39 5.28
C PRO A 82 -5.22 12.53 4.05
N GLY A 83 -4.20 12.31 3.22
CA GLY A 83 -4.28 11.41 2.06
C GLY A 83 -4.46 9.95 2.47
N ALA A 84 -3.76 9.49 3.52
CA ALA A 84 -3.90 8.16 4.08
C ALA A 84 -5.32 7.90 4.60
N ASP A 85 -5.89 8.83 5.36
CA ASP A 85 -7.28 8.77 5.85
C ASP A 85 -8.28 8.67 4.68
N TRP A 86 -8.13 9.54 3.69
CA TRP A 86 -8.98 9.53 2.50
C TRP A 86 -8.91 8.21 1.75
N LEU A 87 -7.71 7.72 1.47
CA LEU A 87 -7.51 6.50 0.69
C LEU A 87 -7.82 5.21 1.46
N ALA A 88 -7.94 5.27 2.80
CA ALA A 88 -8.44 4.18 3.63
C ALA A 88 -9.97 4.12 3.68
N THR A 89 -10.67 5.21 3.30
CA THR A 89 -12.13 5.28 3.39
C THR A 89 -12.78 4.35 2.36
N ARG A 90 -13.64 3.44 2.82
CA ARG A 90 -14.45 2.58 1.95
C ARG A 90 -15.55 3.38 1.26
N GLY A 91 -15.89 2.98 0.03
CA GLY A 91 -16.99 3.59 -0.74
C GLY A 91 -16.68 4.97 -1.33
N ARG A 92 -15.45 5.46 -1.27
CA ARG A 92 -15.06 6.70 -1.95
C ARG A 92 -15.24 6.60 -3.47
N PRO A 93 -15.44 7.72 -4.17
CA PRO A 93 -15.57 7.72 -5.62
C PRO A 93 -14.39 7.05 -6.32
N LEU A 94 -14.64 6.35 -7.43
CA LEU A 94 -13.60 5.72 -8.23
C LEU A 94 -12.77 6.75 -9.00
N HIS A 95 -13.43 7.76 -9.53
CA HIS A 95 -12.77 8.88 -10.21
C HIS A 95 -12.22 9.89 -9.21
N ALA A 96 -11.17 10.58 -9.61
CA ALA A 96 -10.60 11.68 -8.84
C ALA A 96 -10.02 11.29 -7.46
N GLN A 97 -9.59 10.03 -7.29
CA GLN A 97 -9.06 9.56 -6.01
C GLN A 97 -7.83 10.33 -5.52
N LEU A 98 -7.02 10.83 -6.44
CA LEU A 98 -5.77 11.53 -6.19
C LEU A 98 -5.83 13.04 -6.47
N ASP A 99 -6.96 13.61 -6.85
CA ASP A 99 -7.06 15.02 -7.28
C ASP A 99 -6.59 16.03 -6.23
N HIS A 100 -6.71 15.69 -4.95
CA HIS A 100 -6.29 16.54 -3.84
C HIS A 100 -5.02 16.04 -3.13
N ILE A 101 -4.35 15.04 -3.71
CA ILE A 101 -3.13 14.46 -3.17
C ILE A 101 -1.99 14.77 -4.15
N PRO A 102 -1.02 15.63 -3.79
CA PRO A 102 0.13 15.93 -4.63
C PRO A 102 0.89 14.65 -4.99
N HIS A 103 1.11 14.45 -6.29
CA HIS A 103 1.78 13.27 -6.80
C HIS A 103 2.43 13.53 -8.17
N TYR A 104 3.40 12.72 -8.51
CA TYR A 104 4.03 12.69 -9.82
C TYR A 104 3.88 11.32 -10.48
N ARG A 105 4.21 11.23 -11.76
CA ARG A 105 4.21 9.97 -12.51
C ARG A 105 5.55 9.26 -12.40
N GLY A 106 5.53 8.02 -11.99
CA GLY A 106 6.70 7.17 -11.96
C GLY A 106 7.29 7.02 -13.36
N PRO A 107 8.63 7.20 -13.52
CA PRO A 107 9.26 7.22 -14.84
C PRO A 107 9.28 5.86 -15.54
N GLN A 108 9.13 4.75 -14.83
CA GLN A 108 9.22 3.40 -15.39
C GLN A 108 7.85 2.78 -15.70
N THR A 109 6.82 3.12 -14.93
CA THR A 109 5.51 2.47 -15.04
C THR A 109 4.35 3.46 -15.26
N GLY A 110 4.58 4.75 -15.04
CA GLY A 110 3.55 5.80 -15.15
C GLY A 110 2.54 5.81 -14.00
N VAL A 111 2.68 4.97 -12.98
CA VAL A 111 1.83 5.00 -11.78
C VAL A 111 2.02 6.30 -10.99
N ALA A 112 1.03 6.69 -10.22
CA ALA A 112 1.14 7.85 -9.35
C ALA A 112 2.00 7.52 -8.12
N LEU A 113 2.89 8.44 -7.75
CA LEU A 113 3.74 8.37 -6.55
C LEU A 113 3.61 9.69 -5.79
N LEU A 114 3.43 9.64 -4.47
CA LEU A 114 3.15 10.84 -3.67
C LEU A 114 4.40 11.71 -3.48
N ASP A 115 4.23 13.04 -3.61
CA ASP A 115 5.35 14.00 -3.58
C ASP A 115 6.05 14.07 -2.22
N ASP A 116 5.31 14.00 -1.11
CA ASP A 116 5.84 14.13 0.26
C ASP A 116 6.25 12.78 0.89
N ALA A 117 6.22 11.69 0.13
CA ALA A 117 6.57 10.37 0.63
C ALA A 117 8.05 10.29 1.06
N LEU A 118 8.32 9.50 2.12
CA LEU A 118 9.68 9.22 2.59
C LEU A 118 10.50 8.45 1.56
N SER A 119 9.85 7.54 0.87
CA SER A 119 10.39 6.79 -0.27
C SER A 119 9.28 6.32 -1.18
N THR A 120 9.59 6.13 -2.45
CA THR A 120 8.67 5.63 -3.46
C THR A 120 9.30 4.49 -4.24
N PHE A 121 8.46 3.55 -4.66
CA PHE A 121 8.88 2.40 -5.47
C PHE A 121 7.92 2.22 -6.63
N GLU A 122 8.46 1.82 -7.77
CA GLU A 122 7.69 1.29 -8.89
C GLU A 122 7.97 -0.20 -9.02
N CYS A 123 6.92 -0.99 -9.15
CA CYS A 123 7.02 -2.46 -9.21
C CYS A 123 6.31 -3.01 -10.45
N ARG A 124 6.87 -4.11 -10.98
CA ARG A 124 6.20 -5.00 -11.94
C ARG A 124 5.82 -6.28 -11.22
N THR A 125 4.56 -6.68 -11.33
CA THR A 125 4.09 -7.92 -10.74
C THR A 125 4.81 -9.12 -11.33
N THR A 126 5.37 -9.97 -10.48
CA THR A 126 6.01 -11.22 -10.88
C THR A 126 5.21 -12.45 -10.48
N GLN A 127 4.49 -12.37 -9.35
CA GLN A 127 3.68 -13.48 -8.82
C GLN A 127 2.45 -12.93 -8.09
N ILE A 128 1.36 -13.70 -8.14
CA ILE A 128 0.15 -13.45 -7.37
C ILE A 128 -0.27 -14.77 -6.73
N HIS A 129 -0.42 -14.79 -5.41
CA HIS A 129 -0.80 -15.97 -4.65
C HIS A 129 -2.12 -15.71 -3.91
N PRO A 130 -3.15 -16.53 -4.13
CA PRO A 130 -4.37 -16.49 -3.31
C PRO A 130 -4.04 -16.81 -1.84
N ALA A 131 -4.56 -16.01 -0.92
CA ALA A 131 -4.31 -16.15 0.52
C ALA A 131 -5.59 -15.78 1.31
N GLY A 132 -6.51 -16.69 1.42
CA GLY A 132 -7.81 -16.46 2.07
C GLY A 132 -8.65 -15.43 1.31
N ASP A 133 -9.08 -14.37 2.00
CA ASP A 133 -9.82 -13.23 1.44
C ASP A 133 -8.94 -12.17 0.78
N HIS A 134 -7.61 -12.40 0.77
CA HIS A 134 -6.60 -11.54 0.13
C HIS A 134 -5.87 -12.28 -0.99
N SER A 135 -5.10 -11.51 -1.77
CA SER A 135 -4.02 -12.00 -2.61
C SER A 135 -2.71 -11.37 -2.16
N ILE A 136 -1.65 -12.18 -2.16
CA ILE A 136 -0.27 -11.71 -2.00
C ILE A 136 0.25 -11.37 -3.39
N VAL A 137 0.50 -10.10 -3.63
CA VAL A 137 1.06 -9.60 -4.90
C VAL A 137 2.54 -9.35 -4.68
N VAL A 138 3.38 -10.10 -5.40
CA VAL A 138 4.84 -9.95 -5.39
C VAL A 138 5.25 -9.17 -6.62
N GLY A 139 6.09 -8.17 -6.45
CA GLY A 139 6.61 -7.36 -7.54
C GLY A 139 8.11 -7.15 -7.48
N GLU A 140 8.72 -7.16 -8.65
CA GLU A 140 10.10 -6.72 -8.83
C GLU A 140 10.16 -5.20 -8.84
N VAL A 141 11.06 -4.64 -8.04
CA VAL A 141 11.29 -3.19 -7.97
C VAL A 141 12.05 -2.75 -9.22
N VAL A 142 11.44 -1.88 -10.02
CA VAL A 142 12.04 -1.33 -11.25
C VAL A 142 12.50 0.12 -11.09
N SER A 143 12.08 0.78 -10.03
CA SER A 143 12.53 2.13 -9.65
C SER A 143 12.36 2.34 -8.16
N VAL A 144 13.28 3.07 -7.55
CA VAL A 144 13.21 3.48 -6.14
C VAL A 144 13.74 4.89 -5.98
N THR A 145 13.04 5.69 -5.18
CA THR A 145 13.46 7.05 -4.81
C THR A 145 13.30 7.24 -3.30
N THR A 146 14.21 7.98 -2.70
CA THR A 146 14.14 8.39 -1.29
C THR A 146 14.14 9.91 -1.18
N ALA A 147 13.39 10.46 -0.24
CA ALA A 147 13.38 11.89 0.02
C ALA A 147 14.77 12.35 0.51
N ALA A 148 15.27 13.45 -0.03
CA ALA A 148 16.56 14.04 0.39
C ALA A 148 16.51 14.53 1.86
N HIS A 149 15.33 14.99 2.30
CA HIS A 149 15.08 15.42 3.68
C HIS A 149 13.81 14.69 4.15
N PRO A 150 13.95 13.46 4.67
CA PRO A 150 12.81 12.68 5.11
C PRO A 150 12.12 13.35 6.29
N GLY A 151 10.80 13.45 6.23
CA GLY A 151 9.96 13.82 7.35
C GLY A 151 9.87 12.70 8.40
N GLU A 152 9.00 12.90 9.38
CA GLU A 152 8.68 11.85 10.36
C GLU A 152 7.83 10.76 9.71
N ALA A 153 8.11 9.49 10.03
CA ALA A 153 7.35 8.36 9.53
C ALA A 153 5.93 8.34 10.09
N LEU A 154 4.94 8.09 9.21
CA LEU A 154 3.58 7.78 9.63
C LEU A 154 3.50 6.31 10.01
N LEU A 155 3.08 6.02 11.23
CA LEU A 155 2.91 4.67 11.75
C LEU A 155 1.44 4.33 11.94
N TYR A 156 1.13 3.04 11.91
CA TYR A 156 -0.18 2.53 12.30
C TYR A 156 -0.03 1.55 13.47
N TYR A 157 -0.65 1.89 14.60
CA TYR A 157 -0.58 1.12 15.83
C TYR A 157 -1.88 1.25 16.63
N ARG A 158 -2.42 0.14 17.09
CA ARG A 158 -3.68 0.09 17.84
C ARG A 158 -4.82 0.82 17.14
N GLU A 159 -4.97 0.58 15.84
CA GLU A 159 -6.04 1.12 14.99
C GLU A 159 -6.03 2.65 14.81
N ARG A 160 -4.86 3.29 14.98
CA ARG A 160 -4.69 4.73 14.77
C ARG A 160 -3.31 5.07 14.20
N TYR A 161 -3.23 6.25 13.61
CA TYR A 161 -1.97 6.79 13.16
C TYR A 161 -1.17 7.38 14.31
N GLU A 162 0.11 7.05 14.33
CA GLU A 162 1.09 7.48 15.33
C GLU A 162 2.37 7.97 14.63
N THR A 163 3.29 8.52 15.40
CA THR A 163 4.62 8.92 14.94
C THR A 163 5.68 8.30 15.84
N LEU A 164 6.94 8.32 15.39
CA LEU A 164 8.07 8.05 16.28
C LEU A 164 8.22 9.23 17.24
N ALA A 165 8.24 8.96 18.55
CA ALA A 165 8.44 9.97 19.59
C ALA A 165 9.91 10.42 19.65
#